data_768ce8b002bcc1d42b9cbd3f05124e27
#
_entry.id   768ce8b002bcc1d42b9cbd3f05124e27
#
_cell.length_a   1.000
_cell.length_b   1.000
_cell.length_c   1.000
_cell.angle_alpha   90.00
_cell.angle_beta   90.00
_cell.angle_gamma   90.00
#
_symmetry.space_group_name_H-M   'P 1'
#
loop_
_entity.id
_entity.type
_entity.pdbx_description
1 polymer ?
#
loop_
_entity_poly.entity_id
_entity_poly.type
_entity_poly.pdbx_seq_one_letter_code
_entity_poly.pdbx_strand_id
1 'polypeptide(L)'
;MNSQQNIAIEAATDGACSGNPGPGGWGGLIIFNDNSEIEIGGSEENTTNNRMELTAAIKTLEKLKDFQLKENFKLRTDSKYVIEGYTKWVINWKRNGWKTSAGKSVQNLDLWQKIDNLRIKGLVMEFVKGHSGDKQNERVDLIATSYSKGIPLVCLLYTSPSPRD
;
A
#
# COMPACT_ATOMS: atom_id res chain seq x y z
N MET A 1 -9.24 5.58 28.24
CA MET A 1 -9.30 5.13 27.97
C MET A 1 -9.48 4.53 27.38
N ASN A 2 -9.26 4.47 27.17
CA ASN A 2 -9.62 3.91 26.73
C ASN A 2 -9.50 2.97 26.20
N SER A 3 -8.92 2.62 26.86
CA SER A 3 -9.13 1.21 26.74
C SER A 3 -9.97 0.89 25.53
N GLN A 4 -10.63 1.81 25.07
CA GLN A 4 -11.46 1.65 23.88
C GLN A 4 -10.68 1.87 22.63
N GLN A 5 -9.40 1.61 22.64
CA GLN A 5 -8.64 1.79 21.43
C GLN A 5 -9.15 0.90 20.34
N ASN A 6 -9.29 1.46 19.18
CA ASN A 6 -9.74 0.71 18.03
C ASN A 6 -8.64 -0.24 17.59
N ILE A 7 -9.06 -1.40 17.15
CA ILE A 7 -8.15 -2.40 16.63
C ILE A 7 -8.23 -2.33 15.11
N ALA A 8 -7.10 -2.22 14.45
CA ALA A 8 -7.07 -2.24 12.99
C ALA A 8 -7.33 -3.66 12.52
N ILE A 9 -8.26 -3.82 11.58
CA ILE A 9 -8.68 -5.15 11.15
C ILE A 9 -8.21 -5.51 9.76
N GLU A 10 -8.02 -4.52 8.88
CA GLU A 10 -7.49 -4.78 7.55
C GLU A 10 -7.04 -3.47 6.92
N ALA A 11 -6.28 -3.60 5.85
CA ALA A 11 -5.79 -2.44 5.10
C ALA A 11 -5.80 -2.77 3.62
N ALA A 12 -5.76 -1.71 2.80
CA ALA A 12 -5.64 -1.84 1.35
C ALA A 12 -4.63 -0.81 0.86
N THR A 13 -3.91 -1.14 -0.19
CA THR A 13 -2.91 -0.24 -0.78
C THR A 13 -2.97 -0.28 -2.29
N ASP A 14 -2.54 0.80 -2.93
CA ASP A 14 -2.45 0.85 -4.38
C ASP A 14 -1.43 1.90 -4.79
N GLY A 15 -0.89 1.74 -5.99
CA GLY A 15 0.02 2.71 -6.58
C GLY A 15 -0.35 2.95 -8.03
N ALA A 16 -0.05 4.15 -8.51
CA ALA A 16 -0.35 4.54 -9.87
C ALA A 16 0.76 5.43 -10.41
N CYS A 17 0.93 5.42 -11.72
CA CYS A 17 1.93 6.25 -12.34
C CYS A 17 1.39 6.74 -13.68
N SER A 18 1.56 8.05 -13.94
CA SER A 18 1.16 8.66 -15.20
C SER A 18 2.36 8.58 -16.13
N GLY A 19 2.44 7.49 -16.89
CA GLY A 19 3.66 7.17 -17.62
C GLY A 19 4.53 6.28 -16.74
N ASN A 20 5.52 5.62 -17.31
CA ASN A 20 6.32 4.66 -16.55
C ASN A 20 7.74 4.66 -17.11
N PRO A 21 8.61 5.59 -16.67
CA PRO A 21 8.47 6.46 -15.50
C PRO A 21 7.66 7.72 -15.76
N GLY A 22 7.29 8.37 -14.68
CA GLY A 22 6.54 9.63 -14.74
C GLY A 22 6.02 9.99 -13.36
N PRO A 23 5.11 10.98 -13.28
CA PRO A 23 4.53 11.34 -12.00
C PRO A 23 3.70 10.19 -11.45
N GLY A 24 3.87 9.91 -10.18
CA GLY A 24 3.16 8.81 -9.55
C GLY A 24 2.49 9.19 -8.26
N GLY A 25 1.58 8.33 -7.81
CA GLY A 25 0.87 8.50 -6.57
C GLY A 25 0.66 7.16 -5.90
N TRP A 26 0.42 7.20 -4.60
CA TRP A 26 0.16 5.98 -3.84
C TRP A 26 -0.93 6.27 -2.83
N GLY A 27 -1.65 5.22 -2.42
CA GLY A 27 -2.71 5.36 -1.45
C GLY A 27 -2.77 4.16 -0.53
N GLY A 28 -3.20 4.40 0.69
CA GLY A 28 -3.42 3.36 1.67
C GLY A 28 -4.68 3.65 2.47
N LEU A 29 -5.32 2.60 2.92
CA LEU A 29 -6.55 2.68 3.70
C LEU A 29 -6.45 1.67 4.83
N ILE A 30 -6.69 2.12 6.06
CA ILE A 30 -6.69 1.24 7.22
C ILE A 30 -8.09 1.27 7.82
N ILE A 31 -8.66 0.11 8.05
CA ILE A 31 -10.02 -0.04 8.56
C ILE A 31 -9.96 -0.61 9.96
N PHE A 32 -10.76 -0.04 10.84
CA PHE A 32 -10.78 -0.42 12.24
C PHE A 32 -12.06 -1.18 12.59
N ASN A 33 -12.04 -1.81 13.75
CA ASN A 33 -13.15 -2.67 14.19
C ASN A 33 -14.47 -1.92 14.41
N ASP A 34 -14.41 -0.60 14.54
CA ASP A 34 -15.64 0.20 14.66
C ASP A 34 -16.06 0.79 13.31
N ASN A 35 -15.45 0.31 12.22
CA ASN A 35 -15.70 0.77 10.85
C ASN A 35 -15.13 2.15 10.54
N SER A 36 -14.38 2.75 11.47
CA SER A 36 -13.66 3.97 11.13
C SER A 36 -12.49 3.63 10.21
N GLU A 37 -12.01 4.64 9.47
CA GLU A 37 -10.98 4.47 8.48
C GLU A 37 -9.95 5.57 8.56
N ILE A 38 -8.72 5.24 8.20
CA ILE A 38 -7.66 6.22 8.00
C ILE A 38 -7.20 6.08 6.56
N GLU A 39 -7.13 7.20 5.85
CA GLU A 39 -6.61 7.23 4.49
C GLU A 39 -5.28 7.95 4.49
N ILE A 40 -4.30 7.40 3.75
CA ILE A 40 -3.00 8.04 3.58
C ILE A 40 -2.68 8.04 2.08
N GLY A 41 -1.85 8.96 1.67
CA GLY A 41 -1.47 9.03 0.27
C GLY A 41 -0.36 10.03 0.04
N GLY A 42 0.20 10.01 -1.14
CA GLY A 42 1.27 10.92 -1.51
C GLY A 42 1.63 10.79 -2.98
N SER A 43 2.57 11.61 -3.42
CA SER A 43 2.98 11.64 -4.81
C SER A 43 4.49 11.74 -4.94
N GLU A 44 5.00 11.37 -6.11
CA GLU A 44 6.39 11.58 -6.50
C GLU A 44 6.41 12.04 -7.93
N GLU A 45 7.37 12.93 -8.25
CA GLU A 45 7.40 13.55 -9.58
C GLU A 45 7.90 12.59 -10.66
N ASN A 46 8.82 11.71 -10.32
CA ASN A 46 9.40 10.82 -11.31
C ASN A 46 9.61 9.45 -10.70
N THR A 47 8.76 8.52 -11.03
CA THR A 47 8.78 7.22 -10.40
C THR A 47 8.21 6.17 -11.36
N THR A 48 7.97 4.97 -10.88
CA THR A 48 7.37 3.89 -11.67
C THR A 48 6.19 3.32 -10.92
N ASN A 49 5.36 2.58 -11.64
CA ASN A 49 4.20 1.94 -11.03
C ASN A 49 4.62 1.01 -9.88
N ASN A 50 5.64 0.18 -10.10
CA ASN A 50 6.08 -0.74 -9.05
C ASN A 50 6.61 -0.02 -7.82
N ARG A 51 7.33 1.10 -8.01
CA ARG A 51 7.81 1.86 -6.86
C ARG A 51 6.65 2.46 -6.07
N MET A 52 5.59 2.88 -6.75
CA MET A 52 4.43 3.43 -6.06
C MET A 52 3.66 2.35 -5.31
N GLU A 53 3.57 1.16 -5.88
CA GLU A 53 2.95 0.04 -5.19
C GLU A 53 3.72 -0.31 -3.91
N LEU A 54 5.05 -0.35 -4.01
CA LEU A 54 5.88 -0.61 -2.83
C LEU A 54 5.79 0.50 -1.81
N THR A 55 5.78 1.75 -2.26
CA THR A 55 5.69 2.89 -1.37
C THR A 55 4.37 2.87 -0.60
N ALA A 56 3.27 2.53 -1.27
CA ALA A 56 1.98 2.40 -0.61
C ALA A 56 2.04 1.37 0.52
N ALA A 57 2.64 0.22 0.25
CA ALA A 57 2.77 -0.82 1.27
C ALA A 57 3.66 -0.35 2.41
N ILE A 58 4.78 0.29 2.11
CA ILE A 58 5.71 0.78 3.12
C ILE A 58 5.04 1.80 4.03
N LYS A 59 4.37 2.79 3.46
CA LYS A 59 3.74 3.84 4.24
C LYS A 59 2.61 3.29 5.10
N THR A 60 1.88 2.32 4.58
CA THR A 60 0.82 1.69 5.34
C THR A 60 1.38 0.85 6.49
N LEU A 61 2.45 0.08 6.24
CA LEU A 61 3.08 -0.69 7.29
C LEU A 61 3.65 0.22 8.40
N GLU A 62 4.22 1.36 8.00
CA GLU A 62 4.71 2.33 8.99
C GLU A 62 3.57 2.82 9.88
N LYS A 63 2.45 3.16 9.26
CA LYS A 63 1.30 3.68 10.01
C LYS A 63 0.70 2.63 10.92
N LEU A 64 0.69 1.38 10.49
CA LEU A 64 0.13 0.29 11.29
C LEU A 64 0.85 0.09 12.61
N LYS A 65 2.09 0.54 12.73
CA LYS A 65 2.83 0.40 13.98
C LYS A 65 2.23 1.24 15.12
N ASP A 66 1.37 2.20 14.78
CA ASP A 66 0.72 3.03 15.78
C ASP A 66 -0.49 2.36 16.41
N PHE A 67 -0.90 1.19 15.92
CA PHE A 67 -2.16 0.58 16.34
C PHE A 67 -1.99 -0.88 16.72
N GLN A 68 -2.96 -1.37 17.48
CA GLN A 68 -3.09 -2.79 17.74
C GLN A 68 -3.77 -3.42 16.54
N LEU A 69 -3.25 -4.56 16.09
CA LEU A 69 -3.76 -5.21 14.90
C LEU A 69 -4.52 -6.48 15.26
N LYS A 70 -5.58 -6.74 14.49
CA LYS A 70 -6.30 -7.99 14.59
C LYS A 70 -5.37 -9.15 14.24
N GLU A 71 -5.57 -10.28 14.88
CA GLU A 71 -4.80 -11.48 14.55
C GLU A 71 -5.05 -11.84 13.08
N ASN A 72 -3.99 -12.21 12.38
CA ASN A 72 -4.05 -12.51 10.94
C ASN A 72 -4.52 -11.31 10.12
N PHE A 73 -4.05 -10.14 10.52
CA PHE A 73 -4.36 -8.89 9.82
C PHE A 73 -4.07 -9.02 8.33
N LYS A 74 -4.99 -8.56 7.49
CA LYS A 74 -4.82 -8.66 6.04
C LYS A 74 -4.50 -7.30 5.43
N LEU A 75 -3.44 -7.26 4.63
CA LEU A 75 -3.14 -6.11 3.80
C LEU A 75 -3.43 -6.52 2.37
N ARG A 76 -4.38 -5.85 1.75
CA ARG A 76 -4.90 -6.22 0.44
C ARG A 76 -4.35 -5.32 -0.63
N THR A 77 -3.97 -5.89 -1.75
CA THR A 77 -3.41 -5.14 -2.87
C THR A 77 -3.67 -5.90 -4.16
N ASP A 78 -3.75 -5.17 -5.27
CA ASP A 78 -3.86 -5.81 -6.58
C ASP A 78 -2.49 -5.99 -7.22
N SER A 79 -1.42 -5.73 -6.48
CA SER A 79 -0.06 -5.86 -7.00
C SER A 79 0.55 -7.20 -6.63
N LYS A 80 0.62 -8.11 -7.59
CA LYS A 80 1.31 -9.37 -7.38
C LYS A 80 2.78 -9.15 -7.12
N TYR A 81 3.34 -8.10 -7.68
CA TYR A 81 4.74 -7.75 -7.48
C TYR A 81 5.04 -7.55 -5.98
N VAL A 82 4.19 -6.78 -5.30
CA VAL A 82 4.35 -6.54 -3.87
C VAL A 82 4.18 -7.83 -3.07
N ILE A 83 3.15 -8.61 -3.40
CA ILE A 83 2.86 -9.83 -2.64
C ILE A 83 3.99 -10.85 -2.79
N GLU A 84 4.42 -11.10 -4.01
CA GLU A 84 5.45 -12.11 -4.24
C GLU A 84 6.79 -11.69 -3.69
N GLY A 85 7.11 -10.40 -3.79
CA GLY A 85 8.35 -9.92 -3.21
C GLY A 85 8.35 -10.04 -1.70
N TYR A 86 7.27 -9.62 -1.06
CA TYR A 86 7.17 -9.66 0.39
C TYR A 86 7.19 -11.11 0.91
N THR A 87 6.50 -12.02 0.24
CA THR A 87 6.34 -13.38 0.74
C THR A 87 7.45 -14.33 0.29
N LYS A 88 8.10 -14.04 -0.84
CA LYS A 88 9.06 -14.98 -1.42
C LYS A 88 10.41 -14.36 -1.72
N TRP A 89 10.43 -13.33 -2.58
CA TRP A 89 11.70 -12.85 -3.14
C TRP A 89 12.64 -12.26 -2.10
N VAL A 90 12.12 -11.45 -1.20
CA VAL A 90 12.94 -10.79 -0.18
C VAL A 90 13.67 -11.80 0.69
N ILE A 91 13.01 -12.89 1.02
CA ILE A 91 13.60 -13.93 1.86
C ILE A 91 14.83 -14.51 1.17
N ASN A 92 14.72 -14.79 -0.12
CA ASN A 92 15.84 -15.33 -0.88
C ASN A 92 16.95 -14.29 -1.10
N TRP A 93 16.56 -13.04 -1.40
CA TRP A 93 17.54 -11.99 -1.60
C TRP A 93 18.36 -11.74 -0.36
N LYS A 94 17.75 -11.77 0.81
CA LYS A 94 18.48 -11.59 2.06
C LYS A 94 19.55 -12.65 2.22
N ARG A 95 19.23 -13.89 1.88
CA ARG A 95 20.21 -14.98 1.97
C ARG A 95 21.36 -14.79 1.01
N ASN A 96 21.12 -14.13 -0.12
CA ASN A 96 22.11 -13.97 -1.17
C ASN A 96 22.76 -12.59 -1.15
N GLY A 97 22.68 -11.86 -0.05
CA GLY A 97 23.32 -10.56 0.05
C GLY A 97 22.62 -9.49 -0.78
N TRP A 98 21.32 -9.64 -1.01
CA TRP A 98 20.50 -8.68 -1.76
C TRP A 98 20.91 -8.61 -3.23
N LYS A 99 21.27 -9.73 -3.80
CA LYS A 99 21.60 -9.82 -5.21
C LYS A 99 20.74 -10.85 -5.90
N THR A 100 20.51 -10.66 -7.20
CA THR A 100 19.79 -11.63 -8.00
C THR A 100 20.66 -12.86 -8.20
N SER A 101 20.08 -13.91 -8.76
CA SER A 101 20.85 -15.14 -9.06
C SER A 101 21.97 -14.87 -10.05
N ALA A 102 21.83 -13.81 -10.86
CA ALA A 102 22.88 -13.42 -11.81
C ALA A 102 23.95 -12.53 -11.18
N GLY A 103 23.87 -12.28 -9.88
CA GLY A 103 24.85 -11.47 -9.17
C GLY A 103 24.65 -9.97 -9.29
N LYS A 104 23.53 -9.53 -9.83
CA LYS A 104 23.24 -8.11 -9.97
C LYS A 104 22.43 -7.59 -8.79
N SER A 105 22.50 -6.27 -8.55
CA SER A 105 21.69 -5.66 -7.52
C SER A 105 20.22 -5.86 -7.81
N VAL A 106 19.45 -6.03 -6.74
CA VAL A 106 18.01 -6.19 -6.85
C VAL A 106 17.39 -4.86 -7.27
N GLN A 107 16.47 -4.90 -8.21
CA GLN A 107 15.74 -3.70 -8.63
C GLN A 107 14.87 -3.20 -7.49
N ASN A 108 14.81 -1.88 -7.30
CA ASN A 108 14.07 -1.25 -6.20
C ASN A 108 14.57 -1.71 -4.83
N LEU A 109 15.86 -1.97 -4.74
CA LEU A 109 16.49 -2.47 -3.53
C LEU A 109 16.15 -1.62 -2.30
N ASP A 110 16.22 -0.29 -2.46
CA ASP A 110 15.96 0.62 -1.36
C ASP A 110 14.57 0.38 -0.75
N LEU A 111 13.57 0.18 -1.58
CA LEU A 111 12.21 -0.03 -1.11
C LEU A 111 12.02 -1.43 -0.54
N TRP A 112 12.62 -2.44 -1.17
CA TRP A 112 12.50 -3.79 -0.66
C TRP A 112 13.17 -3.95 0.71
N GLN A 113 14.28 -3.26 0.94
CA GLN A 113 14.92 -3.30 2.25
C GLN A 113 14.06 -2.61 3.31
N LYS A 114 13.40 -1.51 2.94
CA LYS A 114 12.49 -0.84 3.86
C LYS A 114 11.31 -1.71 4.23
N ILE A 115 10.71 -2.37 3.24
CA ILE A 115 9.53 -3.18 3.52
C ILE A 115 9.90 -4.37 4.40
N ASP A 116 11.10 -4.91 4.19
CA ASP A 116 11.56 -6.02 5.02
C ASP A 116 11.75 -5.57 6.48
N ASN A 117 12.28 -4.37 6.68
CA ASN A 117 12.45 -3.83 8.04
C ASN A 117 11.13 -3.53 8.72
N LEU A 118 10.07 -3.34 7.95
CA LEU A 118 8.75 -3.04 8.48
C LEU A 118 7.86 -4.26 8.59
N ARG A 119 8.41 -5.43 8.33
CA ARG A 119 7.65 -6.67 8.32
C ARG A 119 6.93 -6.88 9.65
N ILE A 120 5.66 -7.22 9.59
CA ILE A 120 4.84 -7.46 10.76
C ILE A 120 4.53 -8.93 10.84
N LYS A 121 4.88 -9.54 11.97
CA LYS A 121 4.64 -10.97 12.17
C LYS A 121 3.14 -11.24 12.14
N GLY A 122 2.73 -12.25 11.39
CA GLY A 122 1.34 -12.64 11.32
C GLY A 122 0.51 -11.87 10.32
N LEU A 123 1.07 -10.81 9.73
CA LEU A 123 0.35 -10.06 8.69
C LEU A 123 0.30 -10.89 7.41
N VAL A 124 -0.88 -10.94 6.80
CA VAL A 124 -1.12 -11.69 5.58
C VAL A 124 -1.32 -10.71 4.43
N MET A 125 -0.52 -10.87 3.36
CA MET A 125 -0.74 -10.10 2.13
C MET A 125 -1.77 -10.85 1.30
N GLU A 126 -2.85 -10.17 0.92
CA GLU A 126 -3.93 -10.79 0.18
C GLU A 126 -4.12 -10.12 -1.17
N PHE A 127 -4.19 -10.90 -2.23
CA PHE A 127 -4.41 -10.37 -3.57
C PHE A 127 -5.88 -10.03 -3.77
N VAL A 128 -6.14 -8.85 -4.33
CA VAL A 128 -7.48 -8.44 -4.74
C VAL A 128 -7.38 -8.05 -6.20
N LYS A 129 -8.21 -8.64 -7.04
CA LYS A 129 -8.18 -8.31 -8.46
C LYS A 129 -8.60 -6.86 -8.67
N GLY A 130 -7.81 -6.12 -9.42
CA GLY A 130 -8.13 -4.72 -9.70
C GLY A 130 -9.42 -4.61 -10.49
N HIS A 131 -10.16 -3.54 -10.22
CA HIS A 131 -11.44 -3.24 -10.89
C HIS A 131 -12.46 -4.35 -10.74
N SER A 132 -12.46 -5.01 -9.58
CA SER A 132 -13.38 -6.13 -9.33
C SER A 132 -14.60 -5.74 -8.52
N GLY A 133 -14.76 -4.45 -8.22
CA GLY A 133 -15.88 -4.00 -7.40
C GLY A 133 -15.58 -3.96 -5.92
N ASP A 134 -14.38 -4.26 -5.51
CA ASP A 134 -14.00 -4.17 -4.11
C ASP A 134 -13.87 -2.70 -3.72
N LYS A 135 -14.70 -2.25 -2.79
CA LYS A 135 -14.77 -0.83 -2.44
C LYS A 135 -13.46 -0.29 -1.92
N GLN A 136 -12.75 -1.07 -1.12
CA GLN A 136 -11.50 -0.62 -0.53
C GLN A 136 -10.42 -0.49 -1.59
N ASN A 137 -10.36 -1.47 -2.50
CA ASN A 137 -9.42 -1.42 -3.59
C ASN A 137 -9.70 -0.24 -4.51
N GLU A 138 -10.98 0.02 -4.78
CA GLU A 138 -11.37 1.17 -5.60
C GLU A 138 -11.03 2.48 -4.92
N ARG A 139 -11.19 2.55 -3.60
CA ARG A 139 -10.85 3.78 -2.89
C ARG A 139 -9.36 4.08 -2.94
N VAL A 140 -8.51 3.08 -2.70
CA VAL A 140 -7.07 3.33 -2.75
C VAL A 140 -6.60 3.59 -4.17
N ASP A 141 -7.25 3.00 -5.17
CA ASP A 141 -6.97 3.32 -6.56
C ASP A 141 -7.26 4.79 -6.84
N LEU A 142 -8.38 5.29 -6.34
CA LEU A 142 -8.73 6.69 -6.51
C LEU A 142 -7.70 7.60 -5.85
N ILE A 143 -7.29 7.27 -4.64
CA ILE A 143 -6.28 8.06 -3.94
C ILE A 143 -4.98 8.08 -4.74
N ALA A 144 -4.50 6.92 -5.15
CA ALA A 144 -3.25 6.82 -5.88
C ALA A 144 -3.32 7.58 -7.21
N THR A 145 -4.42 7.42 -7.93
CA THR A 145 -4.61 8.06 -9.22
C THR A 145 -4.67 9.58 -9.08
N SER A 146 -5.37 10.05 -8.04
CA SER A 146 -5.48 11.50 -7.85
C SER A 146 -4.11 12.11 -7.59
N TYR A 147 -3.29 11.46 -6.77
CA TYR A 147 -1.95 11.98 -6.51
C TYR A 147 -1.07 11.89 -7.75
N SER A 148 -1.21 10.85 -8.57
CA SER A 148 -0.39 10.73 -9.77
C SER A 148 -0.74 11.81 -10.79
N LYS A 149 -1.96 12.31 -10.77
CA LYS A 149 -2.42 13.35 -11.68
C LYS A 149 -2.36 14.75 -11.10
N GLY A 150 -1.96 14.84 -9.83
CA GLY A 150 -1.90 16.15 -9.18
C GLY A 150 -3.24 16.73 -8.81
N ILE A 151 -4.27 15.90 -8.71
CA ILE A 151 -5.61 16.35 -8.35
C ILE A 151 -5.76 16.26 -6.83
N PRO A 152 -6.05 17.37 -6.16
CA PRO A 152 -6.19 17.31 -4.70
C PRO A 152 -7.32 16.39 -4.28
N LEU A 153 -7.07 15.60 -3.26
CA LEU A 153 -8.06 14.66 -2.76
C LEU A 153 -9.33 15.36 -2.30
N VAL A 154 -9.20 16.55 -1.74
CA VAL A 154 -10.35 17.29 -1.26
C VAL A 154 -11.28 17.66 -2.42
N CYS A 155 -10.73 17.91 -3.60
CA CYS A 155 -11.54 18.19 -4.77
C CYS A 155 -12.30 16.95 -5.20
N LEU A 156 -11.70 15.80 -5.08
CA LEU A 156 -12.39 14.55 -5.39
C LEU A 156 -13.55 14.30 -4.46
N LEU A 157 -13.40 14.65 -3.19
CA LEU A 157 -14.48 14.49 -2.24
C LEU A 157 -15.66 15.35 -2.61
N TYR A 158 -15.41 16.57 -3.10
CA TYR A 158 -16.49 17.45 -3.48
C TYR A 158 -17.17 17.05 -4.78
N THR A 159 -16.41 16.47 -5.70
CA THR A 159 -17.00 16.07 -6.97
C THR A 159 -17.64 14.70 -6.89
N SER A 160 -17.40 13.99 -5.85
CA SER A 160 -17.98 12.68 -5.66
C SER A 160 -19.48 12.84 -5.52
N PRO A 161 -20.29 12.03 -6.17
CA PRO A 161 -21.73 12.10 -6.01
C PRO A 161 -22.04 11.72 -4.62
N SER A 162 -22.20 12.65 -3.84
CA SER A 162 -22.26 12.41 -2.49
C SER A 162 -23.50 11.73 -2.12
N PRO A 163 -23.40 10.58 -1.71
CA PRO A 163 -24.56 9.86 -1.33
C PRO A 163 -25.13 10.34 -0.07
N ARG A 164 -24.40 11.07 0.64
CA ARG A 164 -24.88 11.43 1.89
C ARG A 164 -25.93 12.45 1.77
N ASP A 165 -26.12 12.85 0.64
CA ASP A 165 -27.20 13.71 0.49
C ASP A 165 -28.45 13.06 0.67
#